data_892db64e526d56c3dedefa77cdfe997d
#
_entry.id   892db64e526d56c3dedefa77cdfe997d
#
_cell.length_a   1.000
_cell.length_b   1.000
_cell.length_c   1.000
_cell.angle_alpha   90.00
_cell.angle_beta   90.00
_cell.angle_gamma   90.00
#
_symmetry.space_group_name_H-M   'P 1'
#
loop_
_entity.id
_entity.type
_entity.pdbx_description
1 polymer ?
#
loop_
_entity_poly.entity_id
_entity_poly.type
_entity_poly.pdbx_seq_one_letter_code
_entity_poly.pdbx_strand_id
1 'polypeptide(L)'
;MNNLSIAATRVFAGSAAYNASKHGALGLTNTLREELRPRGIRVIGLFPGATDTELWKTLWPGAPRKKMMASETVARAVVNAVVLPSNATVEMLEILPSSGTL
;
A
#
# COMPACT_ATOMS: atom_id res chain seq x y z
N MET A 1 3.06 -10.61 -0.36
CA MET A 1 2.57 -9.24 -0.54
C MET A 1 3.29 -8.30 0.42
N ASN A 2 3.75 -7.17 -0.09
CA ASN A 2 4.37 -6.15 0.74
C ASN A 2 3.40 -4.97 0.92
N ASN A 3 3.09 -4.68 2.18
CA ASN A 3 2.28 -3.52 2.50
C ASN A 3 3.17 -2.28 2.57
N LEU A 4 3.12 -1.46 1.52
CA LEU A 4 3.92 -0.26 1.40
C LEU A 4 3.12 0.95 1.92
N SER A 5 2.86 1.88 1.09
CA SER A 5 2.03 3.06 1.35
C SER A 5 2.06 3.91 0.08
N ILE A 6 1.14 4.82 -0.07
CA ILE A 6 1.26 5.83 -1.11
C ILE A 6 2.56 6.65 -0.98
N ALA A 7 3.15 6.70 0.21
CA ALA A 7 4.46 7.33 0.43
C ALA A 7 5.62 6.61 -0.29
N ALA A 8 5.41 5.43 -0.85
CA ALA A 8 6.40 4.75 -1.68
C ALA A 8 6.54 5.39 -3.06
N THR A 9 5.51 6.11 -3.52
CA THR A 9 5.48 6.75 -4.84
C THR A 9 5.24 8.26 -4.78
N ARG A 10 4.88 8.79 -3.62
CA ARG A 10 4.59 10.20 -3.40
C ARG A 10 5.46 10.76 -2.30
N VAL A 11 5.61 12.07 -2.28
CA VAL A 11 6.46 12.76 -1.31
C VAL A 11 5.60 13.59 -0.37
N PHE A 12 5.86 13.45 0.92
CA PHE A 12 5.22 14.27 1.96
C PHE A 12 6.31 15.12 2.63
N ALA A 13 6.21 16.43 2.51
CA ALA A 13 7.16 17.35 3.12
C ALA A 13 7.22 17.15 4.64
N GLY A 14 8.41 17.22 5.21
CA GLY A 14 8.63 17.03 6.64
C GLY A 14 8.72 15.57 7.10
N SER A 15 8.66 14.62 6.16
CA SER A 15 8.68 13.18 6.46
C SER A 15 9.80 12.46 5.71
N ALA A 16 11.01 13.03 5.70
CA ALA A 16 12.11 12.52 4.89
C ALA A 16 12.45 11.06 5.18
N ALA A 17 12.57 10.68 6.45
CA ALA A 17 12.92 9.31 6.82
C ALA A 17 11.82 8.33 6.43
N TYR A 18 10.56 8.68 6.65
CA TYR A 18 9.43 7.84 6.26
C TYR A 18 9.34 7.68 4.74
N ASN A 19 9.47 8.79 3.99
CA ASN A 19 9.48 8.76 2.54
C ASN A 19 10.61 7.89 2.02
N ALA A 20 11.83 8.05 2.54
CA ALA A 20 12.99 7.27 2.14
C ALA A 20 12.78 5.78 2.40
N SER A 21 12.24 5.41 3.57
CA SER A 21 11.98 4.01 3.92
C SER A 21 10.96 3.37 2.98
N LYS A 22 9.90 4.09 2.64
CA LYS A 22 8.85 3.57 1.76
C LYS A 22 9.29 3.49 0.31
N HIS A 23 10.06 4.46 -0.18
CA HIS A 23 10.66 4.38 -1.52
C HIS A 23 11.68 3.24 -1.61
N GLY A 24 12.48 3.02 -0.56
CA GLY A 24 13.40 1.90 -0.49
C GLY A 24 12.67 0.55 -0.49
N ALA A 25 11.59 0.44 0.27
CA ALA A 25 10.76 -0.75 0.30
C ALA A 25 10.14 -1.07 -1.06
N LEU A 26 9.76 -0.05 -1.85
CA LEU A 26 9.28 -0.24 -3.21
C LEU A 26 10.39 -0.82 -4.11
N GLY A 27 11.60 -0.27 -4.03
CA GLY A 27 12.73 -0.79 -4.79
C GLY A 27 13.01 -2.26 -4.48
N LEU A 28 12.99 -2.63 -3.19
CA LEU A 28 13.15 -4.01 -2.76
C LEU A 28 12.02 -4.89 -3.31
N THR A 29 10.78 -4.43 -3.23
CA THR A 29 9.61 -5.17 -3.72
C THR A 29 9.72 -5.45 -5.22
N ASN A 30 10.10 -4.44 -6.00
CA ASN A 30 10.26 -4.57 -7.44
C ASN A 30 11.38 -5.54 -7.80
N THR A 31 12.50 -5.51 -7.06
CA THR A 31 13.61 -6.42 -7.26
C THR A 31 13.20 -7.86 -6.96
N LEU A 32 12.55 -8.09 -5.82
CA LEU A 32 12.06 -9.42 -5.44
C LEU A 32 11.05 -9.96 -6.47
N ARG A 33 10.21 -9.11 -7.03
CA ARG A 33 9.27 -9.55 -8.06
C ARG A 33 9.98 -10.18 -9.23
N GLU A 34 11.01 -9.52 -9.74
CA GLU A 34 11.75 -10.02 -10.89
C GLU A 34 12.58 -11.27 -10.54
N GLU A 35 13.20 -11.29 -9.38
CA GLU A 35 13.99 -12.43 -8.93
C GLU A 35 13.15 -13.69 -8.70
N LEU A 36 11.92 -13.53 -8.22
CA LEU A 36 11.05 -14.64 -7.86
C LEU A 36 10.07 -15.05 -8.97
N ARG A 37 9.94 -14.24 -10.02
CA ARG A 37 9.06 -14.55 -11.15
C ARG A 37 9.35 -15.92 -11.78
N PRO A 38 10.61 -16.30 -12.03
CA PRO A 38 10.92 -17.62 -12.59
C PRO A 38 10.51 -18.79 -11.70
N ARG A 39 10.30 -18.54 -10.39
CA ARG A 39 9.85 -19.57 -9.45
C ARG A 39 8.32 -19.63 -9.32
N GLY A 40 7.60 -18.86 -10.12
CA GLY A 40 6.14 -18.81 -10.06
C GLY A 40 5.59 -18.09 -8.84
N ILE A 41 6.40 -17.30 -8.15
CA ILE A 41 5.97 -16.52 -6.99
C ILE A 41 5.53 -15.12 -7.44
N ARG A 42 4.30 -14.77 -7.08
CA ARG A 42 3.75 -13.43 -7.36
C ARG A 42 4.08 -12.50 -6.19
N VAL A 43 4.69 -11.37 -6.50
CA VAL A 43 5.03 -10.34 -5.51
C VAL A 43 4.19 -9.12 -5.79
N ILE A 44 3.33 -8.76 -4.82
CA ILE A 44 2.38 -7.67 -4.93
C ILE A 44 2.78 -6.55 -3.98
N GLY A 45 2.92 -5.35 -4.52
CA GLY A 45 3.08 -4.14 -3.72
C GLY A 45 1.73 -3.52 -3.44
N LEU A 46 1.39 -3.36 -2.17
CA LEU A 46 0.15 -2.72 -1.74
C LEU A 46 0.44 -1.27 -1.34
N PHE A 47 -0.27 -0.34 -1.91
CA PHE A 47 -0.11 1.10 -1.67
C PHE A 47 -1.41 1.68 -1.12
N PRO A 48 -1.73 1.46 0.16
CA PRO A 48 -2.94 2.03 0.73
C PRO A 48 -2.74 3.52 1.04
N GLY A 49 -3.77 4.30 0.73
CA GLY A 49 -3.92 5.65 1.25
C GLY A 49 -4.49 5.62 2.66
N ALA A 50 -5.04 6.74 3.10
CA ALA A 50 -5.51 6.89 4.48
C ALA A 50 -6.56 5.85 4.83
N THR A 51 -6.26 5.05 5.84
CA THR A 51 -7.11 3.97 6.35
C THR A 51 -7.43 4.25 7.80
N ASP A 52 -8.69 4.12 8.17
CA ASP A 52 -9.19 4.42 9.51
C ASP A 52 -8.72 3.35 10.51
N THR A 53 -7.69 3.69 11.27
CA THR A 53 -7.11 2.84 12.30
C THR A 53 -6.82 3.64 13.56
N GLU A 54 -6.57 2.95 14.67
CA GLU A 54 -6.22 3.57 15.94
C GLU A 54 -4.92 4.39 15.90
N LEU A 55 -4.07 4.14 14.90
CA LEU A 55 -2.81 4.87 14.73
C LEU A 55 -3.03 6.38 14.67
N TRP A 56 -4.14 6.83 14.09
CA TRP A 56 -4.44 8.25 13.94
C TRP A 56 -4.64 8.98 15.26
N LYS A 57 -5.05 8.28 16.32
CA LYS A 57 -5.17 8.88 17.66
C LYS A 57 -3.86 9.46 18.16
N THR A 58 -2.74 8.85 17.76
CA THR A 58 -1.39 9.29 18.14
C THR A 58 -0.80 10.24 17.12
N LEU A 59 -0.89 9.92 15.83
CA LEU A 59 -0.22 10.67 14.76
C LEU A 59 -0.94 11.98 14.42
N TRP A 60 -2.25 11.95 14.38
CA TRP A 60 -3.05 13.12 14.01
C TRP A 60 -4.45 13.01 14.61
N PRO A 61 -4.62 13.40 15.90
CA PRO A 61 -5.90 13.22 16.60
C PRO A 61 -7.10 13.90 15.93
N GLY A 62 -6.87 14.98 15.18
CA GLY A 62 -7.92 15.70 14.44
C GLY A 62 -8.12 15.23 13.01
N ALA A 63 -7.54 14.09 12.61
CA ALA A 63 -7.64 13.58 11.24
C ALA A 63 -9.11 13.34 10.84
N PRO A 64 -9.46 13.59 9.55
CA PRO A 64 -10.83 13.38 9.07
C PRO A 64 -11.10 11.87 8.84
N ARG A 65 -11.20 11.10 9.91
CA ARG A 65 -11.31 9.64 9.87
C ARG A 65 -12.54 9.15 9.09
N LYS A 66 -13.60 9.96 9.05
CA LYS A 66 -14.82 9.63 8.28
C LYS A 66 -14.57 9.58 6.76
N LYS A 67 -13.53 10.25 6.29
CA LYS A 67 -13.15 10.26 4.86
C LYS A 67 -12.16 9.16 4.53
N MET A 68 -11.66 8.44 5.52
CA MET A 68 -10.70 7.37 5.33
C MET A 68 -11.40 6.06 4.96
N MET A 69 -10.65 5.17 4.33
CA MET A 69 -11.13 3.82 4.05
C MET A 69 -11.21 3.00 5.34
N ALA A 70 -12.22 2.14 5.43
CA ALA A 70 -12.23 1.10 6.45
C ALA A 70 -11.10 0.08 6.17
N SER A 71 -10.51 -0.46 7.23
CA SER A 71 -9.48 -1.50 7.08
C SER A 71 -10.01 -2.72 6.33
N GLU A 72 -11.29 -3.05 6.51
CA GLU A 72 -11.98 -4.14 5.81
C GLU A 72 -12.04 -3.92 4.31
N THR A 73 -12.17 -2.67 3.87
CA THR A 73 -12.17 -2.32 2.44
C THR A 73 -10.80 -2.63 1.82
N VAL A 74 -9.72 -2.25 2.49
CA VAL A 74 -8.35 -2.55 2.05
C VAL A 74 -8.14 -4.06 2.02
N ALA A 75 -8.55 -4.77 3.06
CA ALA A 75 -8.43 -6.22 3.13
C ALA A 75 -9.17 -6.92 1.99
N ARG A 76 -10.36 -6.44 1.63
CA ARG A 76 -11.14 -7.00 0.50
C ARG A 76 -10.37 -6.84 -0.82
N ALA A 77 -9.77 -5.69 -1.06
CA ALA A 77 -8.98 -5.45 -2.26
C ALA A 77 -7.79 -6.41 -2.33
N VAL A 78 -7.13 -6.65 -1.20
CA VAL A 78 -6.01 -7.60 -1.09
C VAL A 78 -6.45 -9.01 -1.44
N VAL A 79 -7.54 -9.50 -0.86
CA VAL A 79 -8.06 -10.84 -1.15
C VAL A 79 -8.40 -10.98 -2.62
N ASN A 80 -9.09 -9.99 -3.21
CA ASN A 80 -9.44 -10.02 -4.63
C ASN A 80 -8.22 -10.10 -5.54
N ALA A 81 -7.13 -9.43 -5.17
CA ALA A 81 -5.88 -9.48 -5.94
C ALA A 81 -5.19 -10.85 -5.84
N VAL A 82 -5.24 -11.47 -4.65
CA VAL A 82 -4.55 -12.74 -4.39
C VAL A 82 -5.25 -13.92 -5.05
N VAL A 83 -6.59 -13.92 -5.13
CA VAL A 83 -7.36 -15.04 -5.67
C VAL A 83 -7.53 -15.03 -7.18
N LEU A 84 -6.84 -14.19 -7.90
CA LEU A 84 -6.86 -14.20 -9.36
C LEU A 84 -6.31 -15.53 -9.90
N PRO A 85 -6.70 -15.91 -11.15
CA PRO A 85 -6.16 -17.09 -11.80
C PRO A 85 -4.62 -17.10 -11.83
N SER A 86 -4.02 -18.30 -11.84
CA SER A 86 -2.57 -18.45 -11.72
C SER A 86 -1.76 -17.81 -12.87
N ASN A 87 -2.42 -17.54 -14.00
CA ASN A 87 -1.78 -16.88 -15.14
C ASN A 87 -1.87 -15.35 -15.11
N ALA A 88 -2.39 -14.79 -14.01
CA ALA A 88 -2.51 -13.34 -13.83
C ALA A 88 -1.86 -12.92 -12.50
N THR A 89 -1.33 -11.73 -12.49
CA THR A 89 -0.79 -11.14 -11.26
C THR A 89 -1.13 -9.65 -11.20
N VAL A 90 -1.41 -9.19 -9.99
CA VAL A 90 -1.43 -7.76 -9.68
C VAL A 90 -0.05 -7.42 -9.16
N GLU A 91 0.68 -6.55 -9.83
CA GLU A 91 2.01 -6.16 -9.40
C GLU A 91 1.97 -5.02 -8.39
N MET A 92 1.10 -4.05 -8.64
CA MET A 92 0.89 -2.90 -7.77
C MET A 92 -0.60 -2.70 -7.55
N LEU A 93 -0.99 -2.54 -6.30
CA LEU A 93 -2.37 -2.28 -5.92
C LEU A 93 -2.42 -0.97 -5.13
N GLU A 94 -2.76 0.11 -5.80
CA GLU A 94 -2.98 1.40 -5.15
C GLU A 94 -4.46 1.55 -4.83
N ILE A 95 -4.76 1.81 -3.57
CA ILE A 95 -6.13 2.01 -3.11
C ILE A 95 -6.22 3.24 -2.23
N LEU A 96 -7.08 4.16 -2.61
CA LEU A 96 -7.23 5.46 -1.95
C LEU A 96 -8.68 5.69 -1.55
N PRO A 97 -8.91 6.55 -0.56
CA PRO A 97 -10.26 7.09 -0.38
C PRO A 97 -10.76 7.69 -1.69
N SER A 98 -12.04 7.54 -1.96
CA SER A 98 -12.62 8.07 -3.21
C SER A 98 -12.47 9.58 -3.35
N SER A 99 -12.29 10.29 -2.24
CA SER A 99 -12.01 11.72 -2.21
C SER A 99 -10.54 12.07 -2.50
N GLY A 100 -9.69 11.07 -2.68
CA GLY A 100 -8.25 11.25 -2.93
C GLY A 100 -7.41 11.18 -1.67
N THR A 101 -6.19 11.71 -1.76
CA THR A 101 -5.31 11.82 -0.59
C THR A 101 -5.83 12.89 0.36
N LEU A 102 -5.73 12.62 1.64
CA LEU A 102 -6.16 13.54 2.70
C LEU A 102 -5.03 14.45 3.18
#